data_6eee04aba1fc2fa77141a021d4742686
#
_entry.id   6eee04aba1fc2fa77141a021d4742686
#
_cell.length_a   1.000
_cell.length_b   1.000
_cell.length_c   1.000
_cell.angle_alpha   90.00
_cell.angle_beta   90.00
_cell.angle_gamma   90.00
#
_symmetry.space_group_name_H-M   'P 1'
#
loop_
_entity.id
_entity.type
_entity.pdbx_description
1 polymer ?
#
loop_
_entity_poly.entity_id
_entity_poly.type
_entity_poly.pdbx_seq_one_letter_code
_entity_poly.pdbx_strand_id
1 'polypeptide(L)'
;EFWGYSAGLDFERKIVVKKNAVELLESHFSQKNWKVKPIMLSGNTDCYQPIERETEITRNILKTCLKYKHPIAIITKNSLITRDIDVLTELAEHNLVHVMISITGTDEKMRQLLEPRTATYKNRMAVLEALSKHGIPCGVMVAPIIPGINNHEIPNVLEAAATAGATSAGITTVRLNGSVEHIFKDWLVKNFPDRADKVWHQIMDCHGGKVSDTRKSVRMKGEGKIAESIMQLFKISRDKFMPAESKFEFNCADFNYKAGDKQLSLF
;
A
#
# COMPACT_ATOMS: atom_id res chain seq x y z
N GLU A 1 6.07 2.39 -20.48
CA GLU A 1 6.73 3.27 -21.48
C GLU A 1 8.27 3.22 -21.36
N PHE A 2 8.85 3.39 -20.17
CA PHE A 2 10.31 3.38 -19.93
C PHE A 2 11.02 2.08 -20.35
N TRP A 3 10.29 0.98 -20.50
CA TRP A 3 10.82 -0.34 -20.88
C TRP A 3 10.35 -0.77 -22.28
N GLY A 4 9.80 0.15 -23.10
CA GLY A 4 9.26 -0.16 -24.41
C GLY A 4 7.93 -0.89 -24.42
N TYR A 5 7.24 -0.95 -23.28
CA TYR A 5 5.91 -1.54 -23.15
C TYR A 5 4.82 -0.48 -23.27
N SER A 6 3.65 -0.87 -23.80
CA SER A 6 2.48 0.00 -23.88
C SER A 6 1.87 0.22 -22.48
N ALA A 7 1.29 1.40 -22.26
CA ALA A 7 0.60 1.73 -21.02
C ALA A 7 -0.75 1.01 -20.83
N GLY A 8 -1.23 0.33 -21.87
CA GLY A 8 -2.49 -0.41 -21.86
C GLY A 8 -2.32 -1.87 -21.41
N LEU A 9 -2.62 -2.80 -22.33
CA LEU A 9 -2.64 -4.24 -22.04
C LEU A 9 -1.30 -4.81 -21.55
N ASP A 10 -0.16 -4.20 -21.94
CA ASP A 10 1.15 -4.68 -21.50
C ASP A 10 1.36 -4.47 -20.00
N PHE A 11 0.80 -3.40 -19.41
CA PHE A 11 0.86 -3.15 -17.97
C PHE A 11 0.21 -4.27 -17.16
N GLU A 12 -0.85 -4.86 -17.69
CA GLU A 12 -1.56 -5.97 -17.03
C GLU A 12 -0.98 -7.35 -17.33
N ARG A 13 -0.33 -7.52 -18.49
CA ARG A 13 0.07 -8.84 -19.02
C ARG A 13 1.56 -9.12 -18.87
N LYS A 14 2.39 -8.10 -18.79
CA LYS A 14 3.85 -8.25 -18.73
C LYS A 14 4.37 -7.84 -17.35
N ILE A 15 4.80 -8.83 -16.59
CA ILE A 15 5.34 -8.62 -15.26
C ILE A 15 6.86 -8.79 -15.33
N VAL A 16 7.59 -7.76 -14.88
CA VAL A 16 9.05 -7.81 -14.77
C VAL A 16 9.42 -8.32 -13.38
N VAL A 17 10.02 -9.51 -13.32
CA VAL A 17 10.43 -10.15 -12.07
C VAL A 17 11.89 -9.83 -11.76
N LYS A 18 12.16 -9.21 -10.61
CA LYS A 18 13.50 -8.89 -10.12
C LYS A 18 14.12 -10.08 -9.39
N LYS A 19 14.60 -11.08 -10.14
CA LYS A 19 15.07 -12.36 -9.59
C LYS A 19 16.21 -12.22 -8.56
N ASN A 20 17.07 -11.23 -8.72
CA ASN A 20 18.22 -10.96 -7.85
C ASN A 20 17.96 -9.94 -6.74
N ALA A 21 16.67 -9.66 -6.44
CA ALA A 21 16.32 -8.62 -5.45
C ALA A 21 16.86 -8.95 -4.05
N VAL A 22 16.83 -10.22 -3.65
CA VAL A 22 17.30 -10.68 -2.34
C VAL A 22 18.82 -10.54 -2.23
N GLU A 23 19.56 -10.99 -3.24
CA GLU A 23 21.03 -10.89 -3.29
C GLU A 23 21.50 -9.44 -3.22
N LEU A 24 20.84 -8.56 -3.98
CA LEU A 24 21.15 -7.13 -3.95
C LEU A 24 20.84 -6.51 -2.58
N LEU A 25 19.74 -6.91 -1.95
CA LEU A 25 19.37 -6.44 -0.63
C LEU A 25 20.40 -6.87 0.43
N GLU A 26 20.81 -8.13 0.43
CA GLU A 26 21.86 -8.65 1.32
C GLU A 26 23.20 -7.93 1.10
N SER A 27 23.59 -7.69 -0.15
CA SER A 27 24.80 -6.94 -0.50
C SER A 27 24.77 -5.51 0.07
N HIS A 28 23.60 -4.85 0.02
CA HIS A 28 23.47 -3.52 0.62
C HIS A 28 23.45 -3.56 2.15
N PHE A 29 22.78 -4.53 2.76
CA PHE A 29 22.71 -4.66 4.23
C PHE A 29 24.05 -5.01 4.86
N SER A 30 24.92 -5.71 4.16
CA SER A 30 26.26 -6.05 4.63
C SER A 30 27.24 -4.85 4.61
N GLN A 31 26.83 -3.69 4.09
CA GLN A 31 27.68 -2.50 4.06
C GLN A 31 27.66 -1.78 5.41
N LYS A 32 28.83 -1.57 6.01
CA LYS A 32 28.98 -0.87 7.32
C LYS A 32 28.39 0.55 7.35
N ASN A 33 28.33 1.21 6.21
CA ASN A 33 27.82 2.58 6.07
C ASN A 33 26.34 2.65 5.64
N TRP A 34 25.62 1.53 5.61
CA TRP A 34 24.20 1.50 5.32
C TRP A 34 23.41 2.33 6.34
N LYS A 35 22.58 3.25 5.83
CA LYS A 35 21.72 4.08 6.67
C LYS A 35 20.36 3.40 6.82
N VAL A 36 20.08 2.93 8.01
CA VAL A 36 18.82 2.24 8.32
C VAL A 36 17.64 3.20 8.25
N LYS A 37 16.70 2.90 7.34
CA LYS A 37 15.39 3.53 7.23
C LYS A 37 14.40 2.46 6.79
N PRO A 38 13.15 2.49 7.24
CA PRO A 38 12.15 1.52 6.79
C PRO A 38 12.07 1.45 5.26
N ILE A 39 12.22 0.24 4.71
CA ILE A 39 11.99 0.00 3.28
C ILE A 39 10.50 -0.15 3.06
N MET A 40 9.94 0.59 2.09
CA MET A 40 8.54 0.46 1.68
C MET A 40 8.43 -0.48 0.49
N LEU A 41 7.78 -1.62 0.67
CA LEU A 41 7.36 -2.50 -0.43
C LEU A 41 6.05 -2.01 -1.06
N SER A 42 5.88 -2.30 -2.34
CA SER A 42 4.72 -1.88 -3.16
C SER A 42 4.64 -0.38 -3.46
N GLY A 43 5.75 0.30 -3.49
CA GLY A 43 5.78 1.72 -3.88
C GLY A 43 5.39 1.97 -5.34
N ASN A 44 5.51 0.97 -6.22
CA ASN A 44 5.19 1.03 -7.65
C ASN A 44 4.12 0.02 -8.07
N THR A 45 4.34 -1.25 -7.75
CA THR A 45 3.40 -2.36 -8.01
C THR A 45 3.22 -3.18 -6.75
N ASP A 46 2.12 -3.94 -6.63
CA ASP A 46 1.88 -4.78 -5.47
C ASP A 46 2.95 -5.89 -5.36
N CYS A 47 3.57 -6.02 -4.20
CA CYS A 47 4.59 -7.04 -3.96
C CYS A 47 4.01 -8.46 -3.82
N TYR A 48 2.69 -8.57 -3.62
CA TYR A 48 1.97 -9.84 -3.57
C TYR A 48 1.18 -10.12 -4.87
N GLN A 49 1.74 -9.75 -6.02
CA GLN A 49 1.16 -10.15 -7.31
C GLN A 49 1.04 -11.68 -7.42
N PRO A 50 0.14 -12.22 -8.27
CA PRO A 50 -0.05 -13.67 -8.40
C PRO A 50 1.22 -14.48 -8.62
N ILE A 51 2.19 -13.93 -9.36
CA ILE A 51 3.49 -14.56 -9.61
C ILE A 51 4.31 -14.79 -8.33
N GLU A 52 4.02 -14.05 -7.26
CA GLU A 52 4.69 -14.19 -5.97
C GLU A 52 4.43 -15.55 -5.30
N ARG A 53 3.36 -16.27 -5.71
CA ARG A 53 3.12 -17.64 -5.28
C ARG A 53 4.23 -18.60 -5.70
N GLU A 54 4.85 -18.34 -6.83
CA GLU A 54 5.90 -19.18 -7.44
C GLU A 54 7.30 -18.64 -7.11
N THR A 55 7.46 -17.32 -7.13
CA THR A 55 8.79 -16.71 -7.02
C THR A 55 9.24 -16.51 -5.57
N GLU A 56 8.33 -16.38 -4.63
CA GLU A 56 8.57 -16.11 -3.20
C GLU A 56 9.58 -15.00 -2.91
N ILE A 57 9.73 -14.05 -3.83
CA ILE A 57 10.70 -12.95 -3.70
C ILE A 57 10.35 -12.08 -2.50
N THR A 58 9.07 -11.73 -2.31
CA THR A 58 8.63 -10.94 -1.16
C THR A 58 8.91 -11.67 0.15
N ARG A 59 8.56 -12.97 0.23
CA ARG A 59 8.85 -13.80 1.40
C ARG A 59 10.35 -13.81 1.73
N ASN A 60 11.20 -13.98 0.73
CA ASN A 60 12.63 -14.03 0.93
C ASN A 60 13.22 -12.65 1.30
N ILE A 61 12.66 -11.54 0.80
CA ILE A 61 12.98 -10.18 1.26
C ILE A 61 12.62 -10.03 2.75
N LEU A 62 11.45 -10.50 3.20
CA LEU A 62 11.04 -10.46 4.61
C LEU A 62 12.01 -11.25 5.49
N LYS A 63 12.39 -12.46 5.08
CA LYS A 63 13.39 -13.28 5.79
C LYS A 63 14.75 -12.56 5.88
N THR A 64 15.15 -11.89 4.82
CA THR A 64 16.38 -11.09 4.80
C THR A 64 16.29 -9.91 5.77
N CYS A 65 15.16 -9.19 5.78
CA CYS A 65 14.92 -8.11 6.74
C CYS A 65 14.95 -8.63 8.19
N LEU A 66 14.37 -9.79 8.47
CA LEU A 66 14.41 -10.42 9.78
C LEU A 66 15.85 -10.79 10.20
N LYS A 67 16.61 -11.43 9.30
CA LYS A 67 18.02 -11.80 9.51
C LYS A 67 18.89 -10.62 9.91
N TYR A 68 18.74 -9.50 9.22
CA TYR A 68 19.53 -8.29 9.46
C TYR A 68 18.90 -7.34 10.48
N LYS A 69 17.74 -7.66 11.04
CA LYS A 69 16.93 -6.77 11.91
C LYS A 69 16.64 -5.44 11.25
N HIS A 70 16.28 -5.46 9.96
CA HIS A 70 15.99 -4.25 9.18
C HIS A 70 14.49 -3.96 9.09
N PRO A 71 14.03 -2.74 9.39
CA PRO A 71 12.61 -2.38 9.36
C PRO A 71 12.05 -2.33 7.93
N ILE A 72 10.80 -2.80 7.78
CA ILE A 72 10.10 -2.89 6.51
C ILE A 72 8.62 -2.52 6.66
N ALA A 73 8.11 -1.73 5.72
CA ALA A 73 6.69 -1.40 5.60
C ALA A 73 6.12 -2.04 4.34
N ILE A 74 4.89 -2.52 4.41
CA ILE A 74 4.22 -3.19 3.30
C ILE A 74 2.89 -2.51 3.03
N ILE A 75 2.57 -2.28 1.75
CA ILE A 75 1.21 -1.91 1.32
C ILE A 75 0.76 -2.92 0.28
N THR A 76 -0.42 -3.52 0.47
CA THR A 76 -0.94 -4.50 -0.49
C THR A 76 -2.47 -4.48 -0.56
N LYS A 77 -3.02 -4.97 -1.68
CA LYS A 77 -4.43 -5.28 -1.89
C LYS A 77 -4.68 -6.80 -1.91
N ASN A 78 -3.63 -7.60 -1.77
CA ASN A 78 -3.71 -9.04 -1.98
C ASN A 78 -3.73 -9.82 -0.67
N SER A 79 -4.61 -10.80 -0.59
CA SER A 79 -4.71 -11.70 0.56
C SER A 79 -3.55 -12.71 0.66
N LEU A 80 -2.70 -12.82 -0.36
CA LEU A 80 -1.54 -13.73 -0.34
C LEU A 80 -0.55 -13.40 0.79
N ILE A 81 -0.56 -12.19 1.33
CA ILE A 81 0.26 -11.81 2.49
C ILE A 81 0.06 -12.73 3.69
N THR A 82 -1.13 -13.36 3.83
CA THR A 82 -1.40 -14.30 4.92
C THR A 82 -0.53 -15.56 4.87
N ARG A 83 0.04 -15.90 3.71
CA ARG A 83 1.05 -16.97 3.58
C ARG A 83 2.28 -16.72 4.47
N ASP A 84 2.63 -15.46 4.65
CA ASP A 84 3.87 -15.03 5.29
C ASP A 84 3.68 -14.59 6.75
N ILE A 85 2.53 -14.93 7.38
CA ILE A 85 2.22 -14.59 8.77
C ILE A 85 3.31 -15.06 9.73
N ASP A 86 3.90 -16.23 9.51
CA ASP A 86 5.00 -16.74 10.31
C ASP A 86 6.16 -15.73 10.38
N VAL A 87 6.70 -15.32 9.24
CA VAL A 87 7.81 -14.36 9.17
C VAL A 87 7.40 -12.95 9.64
N LEU A 88 6.16 -12.55 9.34
CA LEU A 88 5.63 -11.25 9.76
C LEU A 88 5.48 -11.16 11.28
N THR A 89 5.09 -12.26 11.95
CA THR A 89 5.01 -12.32 13.41
C THR A 89 6.38 -12.14 14.05
N GLU A 90 7.40 -12.86 13.57
CA GLU A 90 8.76 -12.69 14.06
C GLU A 90 9.31 -11.27 13.84
N LEU A 91 9.02 -10.64 12.71
CA LEU A 91 9.36 -9.24 12.47
C LEU A 91 8.62 -8.29 13.42
N ALA A 92 7.36 -8.58 13.74
CA ALA A 92 6.54 -7.76 14.64
C ALA A 92 7.05 -7.79 16.09
N GLU A 93 7.53 -8.94 16.58
CA GLU A 93 8.15 -9.09 17.92
C GLU A 93 9.33 -8.11 18.14
N HIS A 94 9.97 -7.69 17.06
CA HIS A 94 11.09 -6.75 17.09
C HIS A 94 10.73 -5.32 16.64
N ASN A 95 9.44 -5.01 16.42
CA ASN A 95 8.97 -3.75 15.83
C ASN A 95 9.59 -3.43 14.45
N LEU A 96 9.81 -4.46 13.64
CA LEU A 96 10.46 -4.32 12.34
C LEU A 96 9.45 -4.26 11.18
N VAL A 97 8.17 -4.54 11.39
CA VAL A 97 7.17 -4.56 10.31
C VAL A 97 5.94 -3.74 10.63
N HIS A 98 5.42 -3.05 9.63
CA HIS A 98 4.09 -2.45 9.65
C HIS A 98 3.40 -2.74 8.30
N VAL A 99 2.17 -3.24 8.35
CA VAL A 99 1.42 -3.65 7.16
C VAL A 99 0.21 -2.73 6.95
N MET A 100 0.06 -2.20 5.74
CA MET A 100 -1.12 -1.43 5.32
C MET A 100 -1.89 -2.22 4.27
N ILE A 101 -3.18 -2.43 4.51
CA ILE A 101 -4.08 -3.04 3.53
C ILE A 101 -4.87 -1.94 2.83
N SER A 102 -4.75 -1.87 1.50
CA SER A 102 -5.48 -0.87 0.71
C SER A 102 -6.93 -1.28 0.50
N ILE A 103 -7.87 -0.42 0.94
CA ILE A 103 -9.32 -0.64 0.83
C ILE A 103 -9.96 0.66 0.37
N THR A 104 -10.64 0.64 -0.78
CA THR A 104 -11.20 1.83 -1.43
C THR A 104 -12.69 2.04 -1.18
N GLY A 105 -13.34 1.09 -0.50
CA GLY A 105 -14.77 1.12 -0.18
C GLY A 105 -15.23 -0.18 0.44
N THR A 106 -16.53 -0.30 0.67
CA THR A 106 -17.19 -1.51 1.20
C THR A 106 -18.17 -2.13 0.19
N ASP A 107 -18.49 -1.40 -0.89
CA ASP A 107 -19.36 -1.89 -1.98
C ASP A 107 -18.57 -2.75 -2.98
N GLU A 108 -18.89 -4.04 -3.01
CA GLU A 108 -18.24 -5.02 -3.88
C GLU A 108 -18.51 -4.77 -5.38
N LYS A 109 -19.69 -4.20 -5.74
CA LYS A 109 -19.99 -3.82 -7.12
C LYS A 109 -19.06 -2.68 -7.58
N MET A 110 -18.83 -1.70 -6.71
CA MET A 110 -17.88 -0.63 -6.97
C MET A 110 -16.46 -1.18 -7.10
N ARG A 111 -16.03 -2.13 -6.25
CA ARG A 111 -14.72 -2.78 -6.38
C ARG A 111 -14.57 -3.46 -7.75
N GLN A 112 -15.58 -4.19 -8.21
CA GLN A 112 -15.53 -4.86 -9.51
C GLN A 112 -15.34 -3.89 -10.67
N LEU A 113 -15.88 -2.68 -10.56
CA LEU A 113 -15.68 -1.63 -11.56
C LEU A 113 -14.29 -0.99 -11.47
N LEU A 114 -13.83 -0.68 -10.25
CA LEU A 114 -12.56 0.03 -10.02
C LEU A 114 -11.33 -0.89 -10.04
N GLU A 115 -11.46 -2.09 -9.49
CA GLU A 115 -10.35 -3.00 -9.20
C GLU A 115 -10.73 -4.46 -9.49
N PRO A 116 -11.12 -4.81 -10.73
CA PRO A 116 -11.78 -6.10 -11.06
C PRO A 116 -10.94 -7.34 -10.71
N ARG A 117 -9.61 -7.24 -10.72
CA ARG A 117 -8.67 -8.36 -10.51
C ARG A 117 -8.04 -8.39 -9.13
N THR A 118 -8.56 -7.62 -8.19
CA THR A 118 -8.03 -7.56 -6.82
C THR A 118 -8.84 -8.43 -5.86
N ALA A 119 -8.29 -8.72 -4.68
CA ALA A 119 -9.02 -9.41 -3.62
C ALA A 119 -10.30 -8.64 -3.23
N THR A 120 -11.36 -9.38 -2.88
CA THR A 120 -12.63 -8.78 -2.41
C THR A 120 -12.42 -7.96 -1.14
N TYR A 121 -13.29 -6.99 -0.88
CA TYR A 121 -13.22 -6.23 0.37
C TYR A 121 -13.32 -7.13 1.59
N LYS A 122 -14.20 -8.14 1.54
CA LYS A 122 -14.31 -9.16 2.59
C LYS A 122 -12.97 -9.86 2.86
N ASN A 123 -12.27 -10.27 1.81
CA ASN A 123 -10.96 -10.93 1.96
C ASN A 123 -9.91 -9.96 2.50
N ARG A 124 -9.93 -8.69 2.11
CA ARG A 124 -9.01 -7.67 2.65
C ARG A 124 -9.26 -7.39 4.13
N MET A 125 -10.52 -7.37 4.58
CA MET A 125 -10.86 -7.27 6.00
C MET A 125 -10.41 -8.50 6.78
N ALA A 126 -10.61 -9.70 6.24
CA ALA A 126 -10.12 -10.94 6.83
C ALA A 126 -8.57 -10.98 6.97
N VAL A 127 -7.85 -10.31 6.06
CA VAL A 127 -6.40 -10.12 6.20
C VAL A 127 -6.06 -9.24 7.41
N LEU A 128 -6.76 -8.11 7.61
CA LEU A 128 -6.57 -7.26 8.79
C LEU A 128 -6.83 -8.03 10.09
N GLU A 129 -7.93 -8.81 10.15
CA GLU A 129 -8.20 -9.68 11.30
C GLU A 129 -7.08 -10.70 11.55
N ALA A 130 -6.60 -11.36 10.50
CA ALA A 130 -5.53 -12.35 10.62
C ALA A 130 -4.23 -11.71 11.13
N LEU A 131 -3.84 -10.56 10.58
CA LEU A 131 -2.66 -9.82 11.03
C LEU A 131 -2.79 -9.40 12.49
N SER A 132 -3.92 -8.80 12.86
CA SER A 132 -4.19 -8.34 14.23
C SER A 132 -4.16 -9.50 15.24
N LYS A 133 -4.77 -10.66 14.93
CA LYS A 133 -4.76 -11.86 15.79
C LYS A 133 -3.35 -12.38 16.05
N HIS A 134 -2.41 -12.16 15.15
CA HIS A 134 -1.01 -12.56 15.31
C HIS A 134 -0.12 -11.45 15.86
N GLY A 135 -0.71 -10.36 16.37
CA GLY A 135 0.04 -9.24 16.94
C GLY A 135 0.86 -8.45 15.93
N ILE A 136 0.58 -8.60 14.63
CA ILE A 136 1.30 -7.89 13.57
C ILE A 136 0.71 -6.47 13.44
N PRO A 137 1.51 -5.41 13.63
CA PRO A 137 1.04 -4.04 13.49
C PRO A 137 0.48 -3.78 12.11
N CYS A 138 -0.81 -3.47 12.03
CA CYS A 138 -1.48 -3.28 10.75
C CYS A 138 -2.43 -2.08 10.74
N GLY A 139 -2.68 -1.58 9.54
CA GLY A 139 -3.56 -0.45 9.30
C GLY A 139 -4.26 -0.53 7.94
N VAL A 140 -5.15 0.42 7.70
CA VAL A 140 -5.87 0.55 6.44
C VAL A 140 -5.39 1.76 5.63
N MET A 141 -5.13 1.55 4.34
CA MET A 141 -4.90 2.62 3.39
C MET A 141 -6.17 2.84 2.57
N VAL A 142 -6.90 3.92 2.88
CA VAL A 142 -8.12 4.31 2.15
C VAL A 142 -7.69 5.03 0.86
N ALA A 143 -7.29 4.26 -0.14
CA ALA A 143 -6.63 4.79 -1.34
C ALA A 143 -6.79 3.89 -2.58
N PRO A 144 -6.96 4.50 -3.76
CA PRO A 144 -7.15 5.93 -3.97
C PRO A 144 -8.57 6.40 -3.64
N ILE A 145 -8.70 7.62 -3.13
CA ILE A 145 -9.99 8.31 -3.06
C ILE A 145 -10.22 9.06 -4.37
N ILE A 146 -11.35 8.78 -4.98
CA ILE A 146 -11.83 9.44 -6.19
C ILE A 146 -12.99 10.35 -5.77
N PRO A 147 -12.81 11.68 -5.79
CA PRO A 147 -13.86 12.64 -5.43
C PRO A 147 -15.15 12.39 -6.20
N GLY A 148 -16.28 12.35 -5.51
CA GLY A 148 -17.59 12.10 -6.13
C GLY A 148 -17.88 10.61 -6.47
N ILE A 149 -16.93 9.70 -6.28
CA ILE A 149 -17.11 8.25 -6.50
C ILE A 149 -17.12 7.48 -5.19
N ASN A 150 -16.02 7.50 -4.41
CA ASN A 150 -15.88 6.68 -3.21
C ASN A 150 -15.50 7.45 -1.94
N ASN A 151 -15.42 8.76 -1.97
CA ASN A 151 -15.10 9.56 -0.79
C ASN A 151 -16.12 9.41 0.34
N HIS A 152 -17.39 9.09 0.04
CA HIS A 152 -18.43 8.83 1.03
C HIS A 152 -18.23 7.51 1.79
N GLU A 153 -17.42 6.59 1.25
CA GLU A 153 -17.10 5.31 1.87
C GLU A 153 -16.06 5.39 3.00
N ILE A 154 -15.38 6.53 3.14
CA ILE A 154 -14.32 6.71 4.14
C ILE A 154 -14.75 6.29 5.56
N PRO A 155 -15.91 6.73 6.09
CA PRO A 155 -16.33 6.32 7.43
C PRO A 155 -16.54 4.80 7.55
N ASN A 156 -17.22 4.20 6.56
CA ASN A 156 -17.54 2.78 6.55
C ASN A 156 -16.27 1.91 6.51
N VAL A 157 -15.28 2.31 5.68
CA VAL A 157 -14.00 1.60 5.60
C VAL A 157 -13.24 1.69 6.91
N LEU A 158 -13.20 2.86 7.54
CA LEU A 158 -12.47 3.05 8.80
C LEU A 158 -13.13 2.29 9.96
N GLU A 159 -14.46 2.29 10.05
CA GLU A 159 -15.19 1.52 11.04
C GLU A 159 -14.95 0.01 10.89
N ALA A 160 -15.10 -0.50 9.67
CA ALA A 160 -14.89 -1.92 9.38
C ALA A 160 -13.42 -2.34 9.62
N ALA A 161 -12.46 -1.50 9.23
CA ALA A 161 -11.04 -1.78 9.45
C ALA A 161 -10.67 -1.76 10.93
N ALA A 162 -11.20 -0.81 11.72
CA ALA A 162 -11.02 -0.76 13.18
C ALA A 162 -11.60 -2.01 13.85
N THR A 163 -12.80 -2.43 13.45
CA THR A 163 -13.43 -3.68 13.92
C THR A 163 -12.58 -4.90 13.60
N ALA A 164 -11.91 -4.91 12.43
CA ALA A 164 -10.97 -5.96 12.03
C ALA A 164 -9.59 -5.87 12.73
N GLY A 165 -9.39 -4.90 13.62
CA GLY A 165 -8.18 -4.76 14.42
C GLY A 165 -7.08 -3.87 13.80
N ALA A 166 -7.38 -3.09 12.77
CA ALA A 166 -6.45 -2.08 12.27
C ALA A 166 -6.27 -0.96 13.30
N THR A 167 -5.01 -0.61 13.59
CA THR A 167 -4.64 0.43 14.59
C THR A 167 -4.20 1.74 13.95
N SER A 168 -4.05 1.77 12.64
CA SER A 168 -3.64 2.96 11.92
C SER A 168 -4.38 3.11 10.59
N ALA A 169 -4.49 4.35 10.11
CA ALA A 169 -5.12 4.63 8.83
C ALA A 169 -4.36 5.70 8.04
N GLY A 170 -4.31 5.50 6.72
CA GLY A 170 -3.81 6.46 5.76
C GLY A 170 -4.82 6.74 4.66
N ILE A 171 -4.66 7.85 3.95
CA ILE A 171 -5.50 8.24 2.83
C ILE A 171 -4.66 8.81 1.70
N THR A 172 -5.07 8.58 0.45
CA THR A 172 -4.44 9.19 -0.73
C THR A 172 -5.52 9.53 -1.76
N THR A 173 -5.52 10.77 -2.23
CA THR A 173 -6.37 11.19 -3.34
C THR A 173 -5.84 10.63 -4.66
N VAL A 174 -6.74 10.25 -5.58
CA VAL A 174 -6.39 9.72 -6.89
C VAL A 174 -5.51 10.69 -7.68
N ARG A 175 -4.53 10.15 -8.40
CA ARG A 175 -3.65 10.88 -9.33
C ARG A 175 -3.58 10.13 -10.65
N LEU A 176 -3.81 10.83 -11.73
CA LEU A 176 -3.87 10.25 -13.07
C LEU A 176 -2.61 10.66 -13.86
N ASN A 177 -1.51 9.95 -13.60
CA ASN A 177 -0.23 10.26 -14.24
C ASN A 177 -0.12 9.62 -15.63
N GLY A 178 0.37 10.38 -16.60
CA GLY A 178 0.65 9.89 -17.96
C GLY A 178 -0.57 9.28 -18.62
N SER A 179 -0.43 8.11 -19.22
CA SER A 179 -1.50 7.43 -19.98
C SER A 179 -2.71 7.01 -19.12
N VAL A 180 -2.56 6.93 -17.80
CA VAL A 180 -3.68 6.61 -16.89
C VAL A 180 -4.78 7.66 -16.97
N GLU A 181 -4.43 8.91 -17.27
CA GLU A 181 -5.39 9.99 -17.47
C GLU A 181 -6.45 9.63 -18.54
N HIS A 182 -6.00 9.22 -19.71
CA HIS A 182 -6.91 8.88 -20.83
C HIS A 182 -7.72 7.62 -20.54
N ILE A 183 -7.07 6.61 -19.96
CA ILE A 183 -7.74 5.35 -19.59
C ILE A 183 -8.83 5.60 -18.56
N PHE A 184 -8.53 6.39 -17.54
CA PHE A 184 -9.48 6.70 -16.49
C PHE A 184 -10.64 7.57 -17.01
N LYS A 185 -10.37 8.54 -17.87
CA LYS A 185 -11.42 9.38 -18.48
C LYS A 185 -12.40 8.56 -19.30
N ASP A 186 -11.91 7.65 -20.15
CA ASP A 186 -12.73 6.73 -20.93
C ASP A 186 -13.55 5.81 -20.01
N TRP A 187 -12.94 5.25 -18.97
CA TRP A 187 -13.60 4.44 -17.96
C TRP A 187 -14.70 5.22 -17.24
N LEU A 188 -14.43 6.47 -16.86
CA LEU A 188 -15.36 7.32 -16.13
C LEU A 188 -16.62 7.62 -16.97
N VAL A 189 -16.43 7.97 -18.24
CA VAL A 189 -17.55 8.25 -19.17
C VAL A 189 -18.40 7.00 -19.41
N LYS A 190 -17.77 5.83 -19.53
CA LYS A 190 -18.48 4.56 -19.76
C LYS A 190 -19.29 4.09 -18.56
N ASN A 191 -18.78 4.27 -17.35
CA ASN A 191 -19.41 3.73 -16.14
C ASN A 191 -20.27 4.76 -15.39
N PHE A 192 -20.01 6.06 -15.57
CA PHE A 192 -20.70 7.14 -14.86
C PHE A 192 -21.01 8.35 -15.77
N PRO A 193 -21.71 8.15 -16.91
CA PRO A 193 -21.92 9.20 -17.91
C PRO A 193 -22.55 10.47 -17.33
N ASP A 194 -23.53 10.33 -16.44
CA ASP A 194 -24.28 11.46 -15.87
C ASP A 194 -23.46 12.35 -14.92
N ARG A 195 -22.34 11.88 -14.44
CA ARG A 195 -21.49 12.62 -13.49
C ARG A 195 -20.00 12.66 -13.86
N ALA A 196 -19.65 12.14 -15.04
CA ALA A 196 -18.26 12.05 -15.49
C ALA A 196 -17.55 13.41 -15.44
N ASP A 197 -18.15 14.44 -16.01
CA ASP A 197 -17.57 15.79 -16.03
C ASP A 197 -17.41 16.37 -14.62
N LYS A 198 -18.41 16.18 -13.76
CA LYS A 198 -18.34 16.64 -12.37
C LYS A 198 -17.19 15.99 -11.62
N VAL A 199 -17.05 14.66 -11.71
CA VAL A 199 -15.96 13.90 -11.08
C VAL A 199 -14.60 14.34 -11.64
N TRP A 200 -14.52 14.51 -12.95
CA TRP A 200 -13.29 14.98 -13.61
C TRP A 200 -12.83 16.34 -13.08
N HIS A 201 -13.74 17.32 -13.02
CA HIS A 201 -13.43 18.64 -12.47
C HIS A 201 -13.04 18.58 -10.99
N GLN A 202 -13.70 17.72 -10.20
CA GLN A 202 -13.34 17.54 -8.80
C GLN A 202 -11.92 16.95 -8.61
N ILE A 203 -11.50 16.05 -9.49
CA ILE A 203 -10.10 15.57 -9.50
C ILE A 203 -9.14 16.70 -9.85
N MET A 204 -9.46 17.49 -10.87
CA MET A 204 -8.66 18.66 -11.25
C MET A 204 -8.54 19.69 -10.12
N ASP A 205 -9.64 19.98 -9.43
CA ASP A 205 -9.66 20.90 -8.28
C ASP A 205 -8.72 20.44 -7.15
N CYS A 206 -8.64 19.13 -6.93
CA CYS A 206 -7.70 18.57 -5.93
C CYS A 206 -6.22 18.71 -6.33
N HIS A 207 -5.91 19.04 -7.58
CA HIS A 207 -4.54 19.07 -8.10
C HIS A 207 -4.20 20.40 -8.82
N GLY A 208 -4.85 21.50 -8.42
CA GLY A 208 -4.56 22.84 -8.96
C GLY A 208 -4.87 22.99 -10.44
N GLY A 209 -5.99 22.42 -10.89
CA GLY A 209 -6.48 22.48 -12.27
C GLY A 209 -5.90 21.40 -13.20
N LYS A 210 -5.18 20.42 -12.67
CA LYS A 210 -4.64 19.26 -13.39
C LYS A 210 -5.19 17.97 -12.79
N VAL A 211 -5.03 16.83 -13.45
CA VAL A 211 -5.45 15.53 -12.93
C VAL A 211 -4.33 14.78 -12.19
N SER A 212 -3.15 15.37 -12.12
CA SER A 212 -2.00 14.85 -11.39
C SER A 212 -1.14 15.97 -10.83
N ASP A 213 -0.39 15.67 -9.77
CA ASP A 213 0.52 16.62 -9.13
C ASP A 213 1.85 15.94 -8.80
N THR A 214 2.95 16.62 -9.08
CA THR A 214 4.32 16.16 -8.80
C THR A 214 4.90 16.77 -7.52
N ARG A 215 4.26 17.79 -6.95
CA ARG A 215 4.71 18.48 -5.74
C ARG A 215 4.64 17.55 -4.53
N LYS A 216 5.77 17.30 -3.86
CA LYS A 216 5.90 16.32 -2.78
C LYS A 216 4.93 16.55 -1.61
N SER A 217 4.64 17.81 -1.27
CA SER A 217 3.77 18.17 -0.14
C SER A 217 2.27 18.00 -0.43
N VAL A 218 1.85 18.08 -1.67
CA VAL A 218 0.44 18.13 -2.09
C VAL A 218 0.01 16.86 -2.81
N ARG A 219 0.90 16.24 -3.58
CA ARG A 219 0.58 15.15 -4.52
C ARG A 219 -0.23 14.00 -3.95
N MET A 220 -0.14 13.72 -2.64
CA MET A 220 -0.83 12.58 -2.02
C MET A 220 -2.17 12.99 -1.38
N LYS A 221 -2.28 14.23 -0.93
CA LYS A 221 -3.44 14.73 -0.18
C LYS A 221 -4.38 15.56 -1.04
N GLY A 222 -3.84 16.17 -2.09
CA GLY A 222 -4.52 17.20 -2.86
C GLY A 222 -4.51 18.57 -2.15
N GLU A 223 -5.10 19.58 -2.78
CA GLU A 223 -5.32 20.94 -2.29
C GLU A 223 -6.72 21.43 -2.66
N GLY A 224 -7.16 22.55 -2.09
CA GLY A 224 -8.46 23.15 -2.36
C GLY A 224 -9.61 22.53 -1.55
N LYS A 225 -10.79 23.14 -1.68
CA LYS A 225 -11.96 22.86 -0.82
C LYS A 225 -12.41 21.39 -0.84
N ILE A 226 -12.33 20.72 -1.99
CA ILE A 226 -12.73 19.32 -2.12
C ILE A 226 -11.75 18.41 -1.39
N ALA A 227 -10.45 18.59 -1.60
CA ALA A 227 -9.42 17.83 -0.89
C ALA A 227 -9.48 18.08 0.62
N GLU A 228 -9.66 19.33 1.05
CA GLU A 228 -9.84 19.71 2.46
C GLU A 228 -11.04 19.02 3.09
N SER A 229 -12.20 19.01 2.40
CA SER A 229 -13.41 18.31 2.87
C SER A 229 -13.18 16.80 3.01
N ILE A 230 -12.51 16.16 2.05
CA ILE A 230 -12.15 14.73 2.09
C ILE A 230 -11.22 14.47 3.28
N MET A 231 -10.20 15.30 3.48
CA MET A 231 -9.25 15.17 4.59
C MET A 231 -9.93 15.41 5.95
N GLN A 232 -10.88 16.34 6.03
CA GLN A 232 -11.66 16.57 7.24
C GLN A 232 -12.55 15.36 7.57
N LEU A 233 -13.27 14.82 6.57
CA LEU A 233 -14.07 13.61 6.74
C LEU A 233 -13.20 12.44 7.23
N PHE A 234 -12.04 12.24 6.62
CA PHE A 234 -11.09 11.21 7.04
C PHE A 234 -10.63 11.41 8.47
N LYS A 235 -10.25 12.64 8.84
CA LYS A 235 -9.78 12.94 10.20
C LYS A 235 -10.88 12.67 11.24
N ILE A 236 -12.10 13.17 11.03
CA ILE A 236 -13.22 12.96 11.95
C ILE A 236 -13.52 11.46 12.09
N SER A 237 -13.57 10.72 11.00
CA SER A 237 -13.86 9.29 11.02
C SER A 237 -12.73 8.49 11.68
N ARG A 238 -11.48 8.83 11.39
CA ARG A 238 -10.33 8.19 12.04
C ARG A 238 -10.34 8.45 13.56
N ASP A 239 -10.55 9.68 13.99
CA ASP A 239 -10.55 10.05 15.40
C ASP A 239 -11.73 9.39 16.15
N LYS A 240 -12.83 9.09 15.43
CA LYS A 240 -13.99 8.36 15.98
C LYS A 240 -13.73 6.86 16.12
N PHE A 241 -13.20 6.21 15.10
CA PHE A 241 -13.12 4.74 15.03
C PHE A 241 -11.75 4.18 15.42
N MET A 242 -10.69 4.99 15.31
CA MET A 242 -9.31 4.64 15.66
C MET A 242 -8.72 5.75 16.55
N PRO A 243 -9.20 5.89 17.80
CA PRO A 243 -8.67 6.85 18.74
C PRO A 243 -7.18 6.60 18.93
N ALA A 244 -6.42 7.68 19.11
CA ALA A 244 -4.95 7.68 19.09
C ALA A 244 -4.40 6.77 20.22
N GLU A 245 -4.09 5.54 19.85
CA GLU A 245 -3.18 4.69 20.59
C GLU A 245 -1.73 4.97 20.15
N SER A 246 -0.77 4.44 20.89
CA SER A 246 0.66 4.68 20.67
C SER A 246 1.02 4.56 19.17
N LYS A 247 1.61 5.60 18.61
CA LYS A 247 2.13 5.53 17.23
C LYS A 247 3.13 4.40 17.14
N PHE A 248 2.91 3.49 16.19
CA PHE A 248 3.89 2.47 15.87
C PHE A 248 5.21 3.13 15.43
N GLU A 249 6.30 2.75 16.08
CA GLU A 249 7.63 3.22 15.74
C GLU A 249 8.50 2.04 15.30
N PHE A 250 9.14 2.19 14.13
CA PHE A 250 10.05 1.18 13.63
C PHE A 250 11.33 1.12 14.47
N ASN A 251 11.74 -0.07 14.86
CA ASN A 251 13.06 -0.30 15.44
C ASN A 251 14.13 -0.22 14.35
N CYS A 252 14.91 0.84 14.37
CA CYS A 252 16.07 1.05 13.51
C CYS A 252 17.40 0.82 14.24
N ALA A 253 17.37 0.56 15.56
CA ALA A 253 18.58 0.47 16.39
C ALA A 253 19.23 -0.91 16.33
N ASP A 254 18.44 -1.97 16.19
CA ASP A 254 18.90 -3.36 16.26
C ASP A 254 19.49 -3.89 14.94
N PHE A 255 19.60 -3.05 13.94
CA PHE A 255 20.14 -3.46 12.64
C PHE A 255 21.56 -4.00 12.75
N ASN A 256 21.77 -5.20 12.20
CA ASN A 256 23.05 -5.89 12.27
C ASN A 256 23.63 -6.19 10.88
N TYR A 257 24.51 -5.33 10.39
CA TYR A 257 25.15 -5.50 9.08
C TYR A 257 26.05 -6.75 8.98
N LYS A 258 26.49 -7.31 10.14
CA LYS A 258 27.30 -8.54 10.21
C LYS A 258 26.47 -9.83 10.17
N ALA A 259 25.16 -9.75 10.19
CA ALA A 259 24.30 -10.94 10.20
C ALA A 259 24.46 -11.82 8.94
N GLY A 260 25.03 -11.28 7.86
CA GLY A 260 25.38 -12.01 6.64
C GLY A 260 26.74 -12.70 6.67
N ASP A 261 27.62 -12.34 7.61
CA ASP A 261 28.92 -12.96 7.71
C ASP A 261 28.76 -14.45 8.02
N LYS A 262 29.21 -15.30 7.11
CA LYS A 262 29.35 -16.73 7.39
C LYS A 262 30.49 -16.82 8.40
N GLN A 263 30.17 -17.07 9.66
CA GLN A 263 31.17 -17.49 10.63
C GLN A 263 31.71 -18.82 10.12
N LEU A 264 32.90 -18.80 9.51
CA LEU A 264 33.63 -20.00 9.27
C LEU A 264 33.91 -20.58 10.66
N SER A 265 33.18 -21.63 11.03
CA SER A 265 33.48 -22.41 12.22
C SER A 265 34.88 -22.98 12.00
N LEU A 266 35.84 -22.48 12.73
CA LEU A 266 37.22 -23.00 12.83
C LEU A 266 37.23 -24.19 13.82
N PHE A 267 36.32 -25.16 13.63
CA PHE A 267 36.40 -26.47 14.33
C PHE A 267 35.66 -27.51 13.50
#